data_eb1c619fc8452fa8ecb1baf0938c716b
#
_entry.id   eb1c619fc8452fa8ecb1baf0938c716b
#
_cell.length_a   1.000
_cell.length_b   1.000
_cell.length_c   1.000
_cell.angle_alpha   90.00
_cell.angle_beta   90.00
_cell.angle_gamma   90.00
#
_symmetry.space_group_name_H-M   'P 1'
#
loop_
_entity.id
_entity.type
_entity.pdbx_description
1 polymer ?
#
loop_
_entity_poly.entity_id
_entity_poly.type
_entity_poly.pdbx_seq_one_letter_code
_entity_poly.pdbx_strand_id
1 'polypeptide(L)'
;MSCINKRDWNDSLNKLKDNGVVILDDFFKKDMCEKLHKRMADEKNFHDDYDTYQAMDYTIEDDLTKLIVKDLHEACPELLSNFERAWSFIYDNKSKGVDVHADPSSYNINVWVTPDESVKDIYKNGLNIYNVEIPKDSSWEKYNKDHNWLRELIYKKPHVIYRVPYKYNRAIIFNASLPHDTDD
;
A
#
# COMPACT_ATOMS: atom_id res chain seq x y z
N MET A 1 2.13 13.39 -20.88
CA MET A 1 2.76 13.98 -19.66
C MET A 1 2.63 12.95 -18.55
N SER A 2 3.71 12.68 -17.80
CA SER A 2 3.65 11.71 -16.70
C SER A 2 2.70 12.16 -15.60
N CYS A 3 1.97 11.21 -15.00
CA CYS A 3 1.08 11.44 -13.85
C CYS A 3 1.85 11.45 -12.52
N ILE A 4 3.11 11.02 -12.52
CA ILE A 4 3.96 10.93 -11.34
C ILE A 4 4.89 12.14 -11.28
N ASN A 5 5.14 12.66 -10.10
CA ASN A 5 6.09 13.74 -9.89
C ASN A 5 7.53 13.25 -10.09
N LYS A 6 8.37 14.10 -10.67
CA LYS A 6 9.79 13.79 -10.87
C LYS A 6 10.49 13.60 -9.53
N ARG A 7 11.33 12.57 -9.44
CA ARG A 7 12.14 12.27 -8.26
C ARG A 7 13.40 11.53 -8.63
N ASP A 8 14.33 11.43 -7.69
CA ASP A 8 15.50 10.57 -7.81
C ASP A 8 15.10 9.12 -7.47
N TRP A 9 14.87 8.32 -8.50
CA TRP A 9 14.51 6.92 -8.33
C TRP A 9 15.68 6.06 -7.85
N ASN A 10 16.93 6.43 -8.15
CA ASN A 10 18.10 5.68 -7.68
C ASN A 10 18.23 5.79 -6.15
N ASP A 11 18.05 7.00 -5.58
CA ASP A 11 18.00 7.18 -4.13
C ASP A 11 16.85 6.38 -3.50
N SER A 12 15.67 6.40 -4.12
CA SER A 12 14.49 5.66 -3.65
C SER A 12 14.73 4.15 -3.67
N LEU A 13 15.30 3.61 -4.74
CA LEU A 13 15.63 2.20 -4.87
C LEU A 13 16.72 1.76 -3.87
N ASN A 14 17.73 2.57 -3.62
CA ASN A 14 18.75 2.28 -2.62
C ASN A 14 18.11 2.20 -1.22
N LYS A 15 17.28 3.16 -0.85
CA LYS A 15 16.54 3.12 0.43
C LYS A 15 15.64 1.89 0.54
N LEU A 16 14.97 1.51 -0.55
CA LEU A 16 14.13 0.31 -0.59
C LEU A 16 14.96 -0.97 -0.42
N LYS A 17 16.12 -1.06 -1.05
CA LYS A 17 17.05 -2.20 -0.91
C LYS A 17 17.61 -2.31 0.51
N ASP A 18 17.99 -1.19 1.11
CA ASP A 18 18.64 -1.15 2.43
C ASP A 18 17.65 -1.39 3.57
N ASN A 19 16.44 -0.83 3.47
CA ASN A 19 15.47 -0.81 4.56
C ASN A 19 14.22 -1.67 4.31
N GLY A 20 14.02 -2.13 3.07
CA GLY A 20 12.80 -2.82 2.66
C GLY A 20 11.58 -1.91 2.51
N VAL A 21 11.72 -0.61 2.81
CA VAL A 21 10.64 0.40 2.80
C VAL A 21 11.17 1.74 2.35
N VAL A 22 10.40 2.44 1.50
CA VAL A 22 10.62 3.85 1.16
C VAL A 22 9.31 4.62 1.16
N ILE A 23 9.33 5.84 1.70
CA ILE A 23 8.18 6.74 1.81
C ILE A 23 8.41 7.92 0.87
N LEU A 24 7.41 8.22 0.03
CA LEU A 24 7.50 9.21 -1.02
C LEU A 24 6.30 10.16 -0.92
N ASP A 25 6.52 11.35 -0.39
CA ASP A 25 5.51 12.40 -0.38
C ASP A 25 5.34 13.03 -1.78
N ASP A 26 4.18 13.62 -2.03
CA ASP A 26 3.83 14.23 -3.32
C ASP A 26 4.07 13.28 -4.50
N PHE A 27 3.54 12.07 -4.38
CA PHE A 27 3.82 11.00 -5.32
C PHE A 27 3.24 11.26 -6.70
N PHE A 28 1.94 11.50 -6.79
CA PHE A 28 1.26 11.86 -8.01
C PHE A 28 1.23 13.37 -8.23
N LYS A 29 1.05 13.79 -9.47
CA LYS A 29 0.60 15.14 -9.75
C LYS A 29 -0.78 15.37 -9.17
N LYS A 30 -1.07 16.60 -8.77
CA LYS A 30 -2.31 16.97 -8.09
C LYS A 30 -3.56 16.54 -8.86
N ASP A 31 -3.60 16.78 -10.17
CA ASP A 31 -4.73 16.41 -11.02
C ASP A 31 -4.96 14.89 -11.09
N MET A 32 -3.90 14.08 -11.00
CA MET A 32 -4.02 12.63 -10.93
C MET A 32 -4.60 12.17 -9.59
N CYS A 33 -4.12 12.73 -8.49
CA CYS A 33 -4.64 12.43 -7.17
C CYS A 33 -6.15 12.75 -7.05
N GLU A 34 -6.56 13.90 -7.57
CA GLU A 34 -7.97 14.30 -7.63
C GLU A 34 -8.83 13.35 -8.48
N LYS A 35 -8.32 12.91 -9.64
CA LYS A 35 -9.00 11.92 -10.49
C LYS A 35 -9.16 10.57 -9.80
N LEU A 36 -8.10 10.09 -9.14
CA LEU A 36 -8.15 8.85 -8.37
C LEU A 36 -9.14 8.95 -7.20
N HIS A 37 -9.07 10.03 -6.42
CA HIS A 37 -10.00 10.26 -5.32
C HIS A 37 -11.45 10.28 -5.81
N LYS A 38 -11.73 11.01 -6.89
CA LYS A 38 -13.08 11.05 -7.50
C LYS A 38 -13.54 9.67 -7.97
N ARG A 39 -12.67 8.90 -8.62
CA ARG A 39 -12.96 7.53 -9.05
C ARG A 39 -13.29 6.64 -7.86
N MET A 40 -12.50 6.74 -6.80
CA MET A 40 -12.67 5.90 -5.60
C MET A 40 -13.89 6.33 -4.76
N ALA A 41 -14.31 7.59 -4.85
CA ALA A 41 -15.55 8.06 -4.21
C ALA A 41 -16.83 7.60 -4.92
N ASP A 42 -16.75 7.02 -6.12
CA ASP A 42 -17.90 6.42 -6.80
C ASP A 42 -18.12 4.99 -6.28
N GLU A 43 -19.08 4.85 -5.35
CA GLU A 43 -19.42 3.57 -4.69
C GLU A 43 -19.77 2.45 -5.67
N LYS A 44 -20.14 2.76 -6.91
CA LYS A 44 -20.43 1.75 -7.93
C LYS A 44 -19.22 0.90 -8.33
N ASN A 45 -18.02 1.37 -8.02
CA ASN A 45 -16.79 0.65 -8.31
C ASN A 45 -16.40 -0.35 -7.21
N PHE A 46 -17.12 -0.38 -6.09
CA PHE A 46 -16.81 -1.24 -4.96
C PHE A 46 -17.88 -2.30 -4.81
N HIS A 47 -17.45 -3.56 -4.87
CA HIS A 47 -18.34 -4.71 -4.94
C HIS A 47 -18.28 -5.61 -3.72
N ASP A 48 -17.21 -5.51 -2.92
CA ASP A 48 -16.98 -6.37 -1.78
C ASP A 48 -17.04 -5.57 -0.48
N ASP A 49 -17.84 -6.04 0.45
CA ASP A 49 -17.97 -5.49 1.81
C ASP A 49 -17.34 -6.47 2.77
N TYR A 50 -16.40 -5.99 3.60
CA TYR A 50 -15.63 -6.80 4.52
C TYR A 50 -15.81 -6.31 5.96
N ASP A 51 -15.68 -7.22 6.93
CA ASP A 51 -15.82 -6.90 8.35
C ASP A 51 -14.78 -5.88 8.87
N THR A 52 -13.63 -5.76 8.18
CA THR A 52 -12.51 -4.93 8.60
C THR A 52 -12.39 -3.62 7.83
N TYR A 53 -12.98 -3.52 6.63
CA TYR A 53 -13.05 -2.32 5.81
C TYR A 53 -14.33 -2.32 4.98
N GLN A 54 -14.86 -1.16 4.65
CA GLN A 54 -16.20 -1.04 4.11
C GLN A 54 -16.33 -1.66 2.71
N ALA A 55 -15.41 -1.36 1.80
CA ALA A 55 -15.48 -1.87 0.45
C ALA A 55 -14.10 -1.95 -0.23
N MET A 56 -13.98 -2.89 -1.14
CA MET A 56 -12.77 -3.11 -1.91
C MET A 56 -13.10 -3.29 -3.39
N ASP A 57 -12.33 -2.65 -4.26
CA ASP A 57 -12.30 -2.94 -5.69
C ASP A 57 -11.03 -3.75 -6.00
N TYR A 58 -11.21 -5.01 -6.33
CA TYR A 58 -10.13 -6.00 -6.43
C TYR A 58 -9.33 -5.97 -7.71
N THR A 59 -9.90 -5.43 -8.79
CA THR A 59 -9.24 -5.47 -10.09
C THR A 59 -9.50 -4.19 -10.84
N ILE A 60 -8.60 -3.25 -10.64
CA ILE A 60 -8.70 -1.97 -11.34
C ILE A 60 -7.93 -2.07 -12.66
N GLU A 61 -8.65 -2.26 -13.75
CA GLU A 61 -8.09 -2.27 -15.12
C GLU A 61 -8.57 -1.08 -15.96
N ASP A 62 -8.78 0.06 -15.30
CA ASP A 62 -9.20 1.28 -15.98
C ASP A 62 -8.02 2.05 -16.61
N ASP A 63 -8.34 3.08 -17.35
CA ASP A 63 -7.34 3.90 -18.06
C ASP A 63 -6.41 4.67 -17.09
N LEU A 64 -6.88 5.00 -15.86
CA LEU A 64 -6.04 5.66 -14.86
C LEU A 64 -4.98 4.69 -14.35
N THR A 65 -5.35 3.47 -14.05
CA THR A 65 -4.41 2.42 -13.61
C THR A 65 -3.40 2.11 -14.71
N LYS A 66 -3.84 1.93 -15.95
CA LYS A 66 -2.94 1.71 -17.10
C LYS A 66 -1.94 2.84 -17.27
N LEU A 67 -2.38 4.09 -17.10
CA LEU A 67 -1.49 5.25 -17.17
C LEU A 67 -0.46 5.25 -16.03
N ILE A 68 -0.88 4.94 -14.79
CA ILE A 68 0.02 4.86 -13.64
C ILE A 68 1.07 3.77 -13.84
N VAL A 69 0.65 2.58 -14.24
CA VAL A 69 1.54 1.45 -14.52
C VAL A 69 2.57 1.79 -15.58
N LYS A 70 2.12 2.39 -16.70
CA LYS A 70 3.01 2.86 -17.76
C LYS A 70 4.03 3.86 -17.25
N ASP A 71 3.58 4.90 -16.55
CA ASP A 71 4.44 5.98 -16.08
C ASP A 71 5.43 5.51 -15.01
N LEU A 72 5.03 4.56 -14.14
CA LEU A 72 5.92 3.91 -13.19
C LEU A 72 6.97 3.07 -13.89
N HIS A 73 6.56 2.28 -14.88
CA HIS A 73 7.50 1.46 -15.65
C HIS A 73 8.53 2.33 -16.40
N GLU A 74 8.09 3.44 -16.99
CA GLU A 74 8.98 4.39 -17.67
C GLU A 74 9.92 5.11 -16.68
N ALA A 75 9.44 5.45 -15.48
CA ALA A 75 10.21 6.17 -14.48
C ALA A 75 11.17 5.27 -13.69
N CYS A 76 10.78 4.03 -13.42
CA CYS A 76 11.55 3.08 -12.61
C CYS A 76 11.28 1.63 -13.05
N PRO A 77 11.89 1.16 -14.17
CA PRO A 77 11.67 -0.18 -14.69
C PRO A 77 12.04 -1.29 -13.70
N GLU A 78 13.03 -1.05 -12.83
CA GLU A 78 13.47 -2.02 -11.82
C GLU A 78 12.39 -2.31 -10.77
N LEU A 79 11.57 -1.31 -10.44
CA LEU A 79 10.49 -1.45 -9.47
C LEU A 79 9.29 -2.19 -10.06
N LEU A 80 8.98 -1.93 -11.32
CA LEU A 80 7.80 -2.42 -12.01
C LEU A 80 8.17 -3.19 -13.27
N SER A 81 8.88 -4.31 -13.09
CA SER A 81 9.22 -5.21 -14.20
C SER A 81 8.00 -6.03 -14.66
N ASN A 82 7.10 -6.35 -13.75
CA ASN A 82 5.87 -7.09 -14.00
C ASN A 82 4.77 -6.57 -13.09
N PHE A 83 3.68 -6.07 -13.67
CA PHE A 83 2.50 -5.64 -12.94
C PHE A 83 1.55 -6.82 -12.76
N GLU A 84 1.16 -7.11 -11.53
CA GLU A 84 0.23 -8.21 -11.23
C GLU A 84 -1.21 -7.72 -11.10
N ARG A 85 -1.46 -6.76 -10.21
CA ARG A 85 -2.80 -6.19 -10.00
C ARG A 85 -2.77 -4.84 -9.29
N ALA A 86 -3.87 -4.11 -9.38
CA ALA A 86 -4.17 -2.97 -8.51
C ALA A 86 -5.53 -3.17 -7.84
N TRP A 87 -5.65 -2.68 -6.63
CA TRP A 87 -6.90 -2.63 -5.88
C TRP A 87 -7.03 -1.33 -5.11
N SER A 88 -8.22 -1.04 -4.61
CA SER A 88 -8.46 0.11 -3.75
C SER A 88 -9.42 -0.24 -2.63
N PHE A 89 -9.29 0.48 -1.52
CA PHE A 89 -10.12 0.35 -0.34
C PHE A 89 -10.85 1.65 -0.03
N ILE A 90 -12.08 1.52 0.47
CA ILE A 90 -12.81 2.59 1.15
C ILE A 90 -13.02 2.16 2.59
N TYR A 91 -12.67 3.05 3.51
CA TYR A 91 -12.89 2.87 4.94
C TYR A 91 -13.93 3.86 5.44
N ASP A 92 -14.81 3.40 6.31
CA ASP A 92 -15.72 4.25 7.08
C ASP A 92 -15.23 4.41 8.53
N ASN A 93 -16.06 5.08 9.35
CA ASN A 93 -15.76 5.34 10.76
C ASN A 93 -15.76 4.10 11.66
N LYS A 94 -16.19 2.94 11.15
CA LYS A 94 -16.35 1.69 11.89
C LYS A 94 -15.35 0.65 11.44
N SER A 95 -14.68 0.90 10.32
CA SER A 95 -13.69 -0.01 9.77
C SER A 95 -12.50 -0.15 10.71
N LYS A 96 -12.05 -1.38 10.89
CA LYS A 96 -10.89 -1.72 11.73
C LYS A 96 -9.58 -1.78 10.93
N GLY A 97 -9.63 -1.40 9.66
CA GLY A 97 -8.49 -1.57 8.77
C GLY A 97 -8.22 -3.01 8.37
N VAL A 98 -7.10 -3.24 7.71
CA VAL A 98 -6.65 -4.56 7.26
C VAL A 98 -5.73 -5.15 8.32
N ASP A 99 -6.04 -6.37 8.74
CA ASP A 99 -5.26 -7.09 9.75
C ASP A 99 -3.88 -7.51 9.22
N VAL A 100 -2.97 -7.83 10.14
CA VAL A 100 -1.59 -8.17 9.80
C VAL A 100 -1.50 -9.34 8.83
N HIS A 101 -0.83 -9.12 7.72
CA HIS A 101 -0.60 -10.10 6.66
C HIS A 101 0.69 -9.78 5.90
N ALA A 102 1.07 -10.63 4.97
CA ALA A 102 2.09 -10.35 3.96
C ALA A 102 1.60 -10.85 2.60
N ASP A 103 2.17 -10.30 1.53
CA ASP A 103 1.73 -10.57 0.17
C ASP A 103 2.78 -11.37 -0.64
N PRO A 104 2.35 -12.13 -1.64
CA PRO A 104 3.26 -12.96 -2.44
C PRO A 104 4.02 -12.19 -3.53
N SER A 105 3.76 -10.90 -3.70
CA SER A 105 4.45 -10.06 -4.70
C SER A 105 5.85 -9.65 -4.24
N SER A 106 6.67 -9.08 -5.14
CA SER A 106 7.98 -8.54 -4.79
C SER A 106 7.86 -7.23 -4.02
N TYR A 107 7.00 -6.33 -4.51
CA TYR A 107 6.78 -5.01 -3.91
C TYR A 107 5.30 -4.66 -3.90
N ASN A 108 4.89 -3.95 -2.86
CA ASN A 108 3.62 -3.23 -2.80
C ASN A 108 3.87 -1.72 -2.91
N ILE A 109 2.94 -1.04 -3.57
CA ILE A 109 2.91 0.41 -3.67
C ILE A 109 1.55 0.88 -3.17
N ASN A 110 1.48 1.39 -1.95
CA ASN A 110 0.26 1.95 -1.38
C ASN A 110 0.29 3.47 -1.49
N VAL A 111 -0.82 4.07 -1.94
CA VAL A 111 -0.93 5.53 -2.06
C VAL A 111 -2.26 6.00 -1.46
N TRP A 112 -2.18 6.99 -0.57
CA TRP A 112 -3.38 7.63 -0.02
C TRP A 112 -3.79 8.83 -0.87
N VAL A 113 -5.05 8.81 -1.30
CA VAL A 113 -5.60 9.86 -2.20
C VAL A 113 -6.76 10.64 -1.59
N THR A 114 -7.22 10.28 -0.39
CA THR A 114 -8.23 11.04 0.35
C THR A 114 -7.57 12.30 0.95
N PRO A 115 -8.15 13.51 0.78
CA PRO A 115 -7.60 14.73 1.37
C PRO A 115 -7.47 14.64 2.90
N ASP A 116 -6.41 15.22 3.47
CA ASP A 116 -6.10 15.15 4.91
C ASP A 116 -7.26 15.66 5.78
N GLU A 117 -7.98 16.70 5.35
CA GLU A 117 -9.14 17.25 6.04
C GLU A 117 -10.35 16.31 6.13
N SER A 118 -10.36 15.27 5.31
CA SER A 118 -11.42 14.23 5.32
C SER A 118 -11.09 13.05 6.22
N VAL A 119 -9.88 13.01 6.77
CA VAL A 119 -9.41 11.93 7.64
C VAL A 119 -9.53 12.37 9.11
N LYS A 120 -10.23 11.58 9.91
CA LYS A 120 -10.49 11.93 11.32
C LYS A 120 -9.24 11.99 12.18
N ASP A 121 -8.34 11.05 12.01
CA ASP A 121 -7.11 10.95 12.78
C ASP A 121 -5.97 10.48 11.86
N ILE A 122 -5.19 11.42 11.38
CA ILE A 122 -4.04 11.16 10.50
C ILE A 122 -2.94 10.35 11.19
N TYR A 123 -2.93 10.27 12.52
CA TYR A 123 -1.94 9.51 13.29
C TYR A 123 -2.32 8.04 13.45
N LYS A 124 -3.60 7.70 13.22
CA LYS A 124 -4.13 6.34 13.37
C LYS A 124 -4.50 5.65 12.06
N ASN A 125 -4.49 6.36 10.94
CA ASN A 125 -4.92 5.80 9.66
C ASN A 125 -3.71 5.52 8.73
N GLY A 126 -2.60 5.16 9.32
CA GLY A 126 -1.36 4.87 8.63
C GLY A 126 -1.16 3.39 8.29
N LEU A 127 0.09 3.02 8.08
CA LEU A 127 0.51 1.66 7.82
C LEU A 127 1.67 1.29 8.76
N ASN A 128 1.57 0.14 9.40
CA ASN A 128 2.68 -0.47 10.11
C ASN A 128 3.33 -1.53 9.21
N ILE A 129 4.65 -1.53 9.12
CA ILE A 129 5.43 -2.53 8.39
C ILE A 129 6.46 -3.09 9.35
N TYR A 130 6.49 -4.42 9.50
CA TYR A 130 7.34 -5.11 10.44
C TYR A 130 8.52 -5.75 9.72
N ASN A 131 9.74 -5.35 10.04
CA ASN A 131 10.94 -5.96 9.48
C ASN A 131 11.20 -7.33 10.12
N VAL A 132 10.33 -8.28 9.77
CA VAL A 132 10.38 -9.67 10.24
C VAL A 132 10.40 -10.60 9.05
N GLU A 133 11.42 -11.45 8.97
CA GLU A 133 11.53 -12.44 7.90
C GLU A 133 10.54 -13.59 8.13
N ILE A 134 9.66 -13.82 7.17
CA ILE A 134 8.77 -14.98 7.12
C ILE A 134 9.60 -16.22 6.75
N PRO A 135 9.44 -17.36 7.44
CA PRO A 135 10.12 -18.59 7.06
C PRO A 135 9.80 -18.99 5.61
N LYS A 136 10.83 -19.36 4.86
CA LYS A 136 10.73 -19.64 3.40
C LYS A 136 9.82 -20.80 3.04
N ASP A 137 9.56 -21.69 3.97
CA ASP A 137 8.69 -22.87 3.83
C ASP A 137 7.23 -22.57 4.22
N SER A 138 6.91 -21.32 4.59
CA SER A 138 5.54 -20.93 4.93
C SER A 138 4.66 -20.87 3.70
N SER A 139 3.45 -21.47 3.77
CA SER A 139 2.47 -21.35 2.68
C SER A 139 1.85 -19.94 2.63
N TRP A 140 1.29 -19.59 1.47
CA TRP A 140 0.57 -18.33 1.31
C TRP A 140 -0.57 -18.17 2.33
N GLU A 141 -1.36 -19.21 2.56
CA GLU A 141 -2.44 -19.18 3.54
C GLU A 141 -1.91 -18.88 4.95
N LYS A 142 -0.69 -19.35 5.25
CA LYS A 142 -0.09 -19.16 6.57
C LYS A 142 0.26 -17.70 6.82
N TYR A 143 0.90 -17.02 5.88
CA TYR A 143 1.34 -15.64 6.09
C TYR A 143 0.34 -14.57 5.63
N ASN A 144 -0.68 -14.95 4.86
CA ASN A 144 -1.69 -14.01 4.38
C ASN A 144 -3.02 -14.10 5.15
N LYS A 145 -3.35 -15.26 5.73
CA LYS A 145 -4.65 -15.48 6.39
C LYS A 145 -4.55 -15.85 7.87
N ASP A 146 -3.43 -16.39 8.35
CA ASP A 146 -3.25 -16.72 9.76
C ASP A 146 -2.64 -15.55 10.54
N HIS A 147 -3.47 -14.53 10.79
CA HIS A 147 -3.06 -13.30 11.48
C HIS A 147 -2.49 -13.56 12.88
N ASN A 148 -3.01 -14.56 13.59
CA ASN A 148 -2.52 -14.91 14.92
C ASN A 148 -1.10 -15.47 14.88
N TRP A 149 -0.81 -16.34 13.93
CA TRP A 149 0.53 -16.85 13.72
C TRP A 149 1.54 -15.75 13.36
N LEU A 150 1.14 -14.80 12.49
CA LEU A 150 1.99 -13.66 12.16
C LEU A 150 2.26 -12.77 13.36
N ARG A 151 1.24 -12.46 14.17
CA ARG A 151 1.42 -11.70 15.41
C ARG A 151 2.39 -12.39 16.36
N GLU A 152 2.28 -13.72 16.53
CA GLU A 152 3.24 -14.47 17.33
C GLU A 152 4.66 -14.43 16.76
N LEU A 153 4.81 -14.51 15.43
CA LEU A 153 6.09 -14.42 14.77
C LEU A 153 6.75 -13.05 14.99
N ILE A 154 5.99 -11.98 14.85
CA ILE A 154 6.42 -10.60 15.10
C ILE A 154 6.84 -10.44 16.58
N TYR A 155 6.02 -10.95 17.51
CA TYR A 155 6.28 -10.82 18.95
C TYR A 155 7.53 -11.56 19.42
N LYS A 156 7.85 -12.69 18.79
CA LYS A 156 8.98 -13.57 19.18
C LYS A 156 10.33 -13.12 18.66
N LYS A 157 10.38 -12.22 17.67
CA LYS A 157 11.63 -11.78 17.02
C LYS A 157 11.91 -10.32 17.33
N PRO A 158 13.19 -9.94 17.57
CA PRO A 158 13.58 -8.54 17.51
C PRO A 158 13.23 -7.98 16.13
N HIS A 159 12.50 -6.89 16.07
CA HIS A 159 12.06 -6.30 14.83
C HIS A 159 12.05 -4.77 14.89
N VAL A 160 12.13 -4.16 13.73
CA VAL A 160 11.89 -2.73 13.54
C VAL A 160 10.47 -2.57 13.02
N ILE A 161 9.74 -1.63 13.57
CA ILE A 161 8.42 -1.24 13.09
C ILE A 161 8.55 0.10 12.37
N TYR A 162 8.21 0.11 11.11
CA TYR A 162 8.02 1.35 10.35
C TYR A 162 6.57 1.77 10.49
N ARG A 163 6.30 2.74 11.36
CA ARG A 163 4.99 3.36 11.47
C ARG A 163 4.93 4.53 10.52
N VAL A 164 4.13 4.39 9.48
CA VAL A 164 4.00 5.41 8.43
C VAL A 164 2.66 6.11 8.61
N PRO A 165 2.64 7.34 9.14
CA PRO A 165 1.39 8.07 9.36
C PRO A 165 0.75 8.41 8.02
N TYR A 166 -0.58 8.45 8.04
CA TYR A 166 -1.37 8.91 6.91
C TYR A 166 -0.92 10.30 6.43
N LYS A 167 -0.88 10.49 5.12
CA LYS A 167 -0.73 11.80 4.48
C LYS A 167 -1.27 11.74 3.05
N TYR A 168 -2.04 12.75 2.69
CA TYR A 168 -2.52 12.89 1.32
C TYR A 168 -1.36 12.87 0.32
N ASN A 169 -1.53 12.12 -0.77
CA ASN A 169 -0.55 11.95 -1.84
C ASN A 169 0.81 11.38 -1.40
N ARG A 170 0.83 10.64 -0.30
CA ARG A 170 1.99 9.86 0.14
C ARG A 170 1.91 8.46 -0.44
N ALA A 171 2.99 8.02 -1.08
CA ALA A 171 3.20 6.63 -1.45
C ALA A 171 4.13 5.93 -0.46
N ILE A 172 3.87 4.67 -0.19
CA ILE A 172 4.77 3.77 0.51
C ILE A 172 5.08 2.63 -0.44
N ILE A 173 6.36 2.43 -0.71
CA ILE A 173 6.84 1.29 -1.49
C ILE A 173 7.59 0.39 -0.53
N PHE A 174 7.23 -0.88 -0.47
CA PHE A 174 7.86 -1.81 0.46
C PHE A 174 7.92 -3.23 -0.11
N ASN A 175 8.84 -4.02 0.43
CA ASN A 175 8.93 -5.44 0.14
C ASN A 175 7.65 -6.11 0.63
N ALA A 176 6.87 -6.66 -0.29
CA ALA A 176 5.55 -7.23 -0.01
C ALA A 176 5.57 -8.43 0.94
N SER A 177 6.71 -9.13 1.03
CA SER A 177 6.90 -10.21 2.00
C SER A 177 7.08 -9.75 3.45
N LEU A 178 7.22 -8.44 3.72
CA LEU A 178 7.22 -7.93 5.08
C LEU A 178 5.80 -7.92 5.63
N PRO A 179 5.56 -8.47 6.85
CA PRO A 179 4.27 -8.35 7.50
C PRO A 179 3.87 -6.89 7.66
N HIS A 180 2.61 -6.59 7.40
CA HIS A 180 2.08 -5.23 7.50
C HIS A 180 0.59 -5.23 7.85
N ASP A 181 0.13 -4.16 8.47
CA ASP A 181 -1.27 -3.89 8.82
C ASP A 181 -1.57 -2.40 8.73
N THR A 182 -2.85 -2.06 8.73
CA THR A 182 -3.26 -0.66 8.91
C THR A 182 -3.19 -0.29 10.39
N ASP A 183 -2.76 0.94 10.68
CA ASP A 183 -2.69 1.48 12.04
C ASP A 183 -4.10 1.92 12.48
N ASP A 184 -4.65 1.29 13.53
CA ASP A 184 -6.00 1.52 14.08
C ASP A 184 -6.05 2.73 15.04
#